data_3899cc39e78b59650754774d073d2a4d
#
_entry.id   3899cc39e78b59650754774d073d2a4d
#
_cell.length_a   1.000
_cell.length_b   1.000
_cell.length_c   1.000
_cell.angle_alpha   90.00
_cell.angle_beta   90.00
_cell.angle_gamma   90.00
#
_symmetry.space_group_name_H-M   'P 1'
#
loop_
_entity.id
_entity.type
_entity.pdbx_description
1 polymer ?
#
loop_
_entity_poly.entity_id
_entity_poly.type
_entity_poly.pdbx_seq_one_letter_code
_entity_poly.pdbx_strand_id
1 'polypeptide(L)'
;MRDAENIRALDEKRLIDWMGFIFYPQSPRYVHEKPTYLPKNCRRVGVFVNENILEILKKIDDYQLDGIQLHGNESPEFCSELKNARPGIFLIKAFSINQSEKNLFEKSNAYENHCDYYLFDTATKGYGGSGKQFDWNILQAYHGSTPFLLSGGIKPESIKACSNFRHVKCVGIDLNSGFEIAPAFKDVEQISQFIQQLNS
;
A
#
# COMPACT_ATOMS: atom_id res chain seq x y z
N MET A 1 4.98 3.01 -8.83
CA MET A 1 5.71 4.02 -9.67
C MET A 1 6.63 3.28 -10.64
N ARG A 2 6.88 3.80 -11.85
CA ARG A 2 7.84 3.20 -12.82
C ARG A 2 8.58 4.22 -13.70
N ASP A 3 8.04 5.42 -13.84
CA ASP A 3 8.69 6.50 -14.61
C ASP A 3 9.71 7.24 -13.74
N ALA A 4 10.95 7.36 -14.22
CA ALA A 4 12.07 7.90 -13.43
C ALA A 4 11.91 9.38 -13.08
N GLU A 5 11.39 10.20 -13.99
CA GLU A 5 11.19 11.64 -13.74
C GLU A 5 10.01 11.87 -12.79
N ASN A 6 8.94 11.08 -12.93
CA ASN A 6 7.81 11.14 -12.00
C ASN A 6 8.19 10.67 -10.58
N ILE A 7 9.04 9.62 -10.47
CA ILE A 7 9.61 9.18 -9.19
C ILE A 7 10.45 10.30 -8.58
N ARG A 8 11.34 10.91 -9.35
CA ARG A 8 12.21 12.01 -8.90
C ARG A 8 11.40 13.20 -8.41
N ALA A 9 10.43 13.64 -9.21
CA ALA A 9 9.59 14.78 -8.89
C ALA A 9 8.84 14.60 -7.55
N LEU A 10 8.36 13.39 -7.27
CA LEU A 10 7.68 13.10 -6.01
C LEU A 10 8.67 12.94 -4.84
N ASP A 11 9.82 12.30 -5.06
CA ASP A 11 10.87 12.10 -4.05
C ASP A 11 11.47 13.44 -3.55
N GLU A 12 11.67 14.39 -4.45
CA GLU A 12 12.19 15.71 -4.14
C GLU A 12 11.25 16.57 -3.28
N LYS A 13 9.94 16.30 -3.32
CA LYS A 13 8.96 16.96 -2.45
C LYS A 13 9.12 16.58 -0.98
N ARG A 14 9.71 15.41 -0.66
CA ARG A 14 9.89 14.90 0.72
C ARG A 14 8.60 14.86 1.54
N LEU A 15 7.49 14.59 0.90
CA LEU A 15 6.16 14.58 1.51
C LEU A 15 5.63 13.18 1.77
N ILE A 16 6.29 12.16 1.23
CA ILE A 16 5.87 10.76 1.36
C ILE A 16 6.92 9.95 2.11
N ASP A 17 6.46 9.01 2.93
CA ASP A 17 7.33 8.12 3.70
C ASP A 17 7.73 6.88 2.91
N TRP A 18 6.81 6.36 2.09
CA TRP A 18 6.99 5.12 1.34
C TRP A 18 6.57 5.28 -0.13
N MET A 19 7.32 4.66 -1.06
CA MET A 19 6.99 4.63 -2.48
C MET A 19 6.88 3.19 -2.97
N GLY A 20 5.71 2.81 -3.53
CA GLY A 20 5.40 1.47 -3.99
C GLY A 20 5.86 1.19 -5.43
N PHE A 21 6.46 0.01 -5.64
CA PHE A 21 6.83 -0.57 -6.95
C PHE A 21 6.07 -1.87 -7.13
N ILE A 22 5.17 -1.95 -8.13
CA ILE A 22 4.30 -3.11 -8.31
C ILE A 22 4.95 -4.12 -9.24
N PHE A 23 5.23 -5.32 -8.71
CA PHE A 23 5.85 -6.45 -9.41
C PHE A 23 4.84 -7.55 -9.78
N TYR A 24 3.59 -7.17 -10.01
CA TYR A 24 2.54 -8.07 -10.46
C TYR A 24 2.25 -7.87 -11.96
N PRO A 25 2.59 -8.84 -12.86
CA PRO A 25 2.53 -8.65 -14.30
C PRO A 25 1.14 -8.31 -14.86
N GLN A 26 0.07 -8.73 -14.18
CA GLN A 26 -1.31 -8.43 -14.60
C GLN A 26 -1.76 -7.02 -14.21
N SER A 27 -0.96 -6.30 -13.42
CA SER A 27 -1.28 -4.92 -13.04
C SER A 27 -0.96 -3.95 -14.20
N PRO A 28 -1.85 -2.99 -14.51
CA PRO A 28 -1.52 -1.91 -15.45
C PRO A 28 -0.37 -1.01 -14.95
N ARG A 29 0.01 -1.16 -13.67
CA ARG A 29 1.09 -0.43 -12.98
C ARG A 29 2.36 -1.25 -12.85
N TYR A 30 2.43 -2.40 -13.50
CA TYR A 30 3.59 -3.28 -13.45
C TYR A 30 4.89 -2.57 -13.84
N VAL A 31 5.94 -2.79 -13.05
CA VAL A 31 7.29 -2.27 -13.31
C VAL A 31 8.02 -3.29 -14.18
N HIS A 32 8.00 -3.08 -15.49
CA HIS A 32 8.64 -3.97 -16.48
C HIS A 32 10.17 -3.90 -16.38
N GLU A 33 10.70 -2.68 -16.25
CA GLU A 33 12.14 -2.40 -16.21
C GLU A 33 12.47 -1.57 -14.99
N LYS A 34 13.69 -1.74 -14.47
CA LYS A 34 14.16 -0.94 -13.34
C LYS A 34 14.28 0.53 -13.77
N PRO A 35 13.59 1.46 -13.10
CA PRO A 35 13.74 2.88 -13.38
C PRO A 35 15.19 3.33 -13.22
N THR A 36 15.63 4.25 -14.07
CA THR A 36 16.98 4.84 -14.00
C THR A 36 17.20 5.70 -12.75
N TYR A 37 16.12 6.09 -12.08
CA TYR A 37 16.13 6.75 -10.79
C TYR A 37 15.25 5.98 -9.78
N LEU A 38 15.80 5.69 -8.61
CA LEU A 38 15.08 5.19 -7.44
C LEU A 38 15.05 6.27 -6.35
N PRO A 39 13.95 6.39 -5.57
CA PRO A 39 13.83 7.43 -4.56
C PRO A 39 14.91 7.29 -3.49
N LYS A 40 15.33 8.43 -2.91
CA LYS A 40 16.36 8.52 -1.88
C LYS A 40 15.84 9.11 -0.57
N ASN A 41 14.71 9.80 -0.61
CA ASN A 41 14.14 10.51 0.53
C ASN A 41 12.95 9.77 1.16
N CYS A 42 12.52 8.65 0.59
CA CYS A 42 11.48 7.79 1.14
C CYS A 42 11.87 6.31 1.01
N ARG A 43 11.24 5.45 1.81
CA ARG A 43 11.45 4.00 1.76
C ARG A 43 10.81 3.40 0.51
N ARG A 44 11.46 2.38 -0.04
CA ARG A 44 11.03 1.64 -1.24
C ARG A 44 10.28 0.39 -0.84
N VAL A 45 9.05 0.26 -1.32
CA VAL A 45 8.19 -0.88 -1.02
C VAL A 45 7.89 -1.67 -2.29
N GLY A 46 8.24 -2.95 -2.33
CA GLY A 46 7.85 -3.85 -3.42
C GLY A 46 6.47 -4.43 -3.18
N VAL A 47 5.58 -4.38 -4.18
CA VAL A 47 4.23 -4.94 -4.10
C VAL A 47 4.16 -6.21 -4.94
N PHE A 48 3.80 -7.31 -4.31
CA PHE A 48 3.74 -8.65 -4.90
C PHE A 48 2.37 -9.30 -4.71
N VAL A 49 2.01 -10.20 -5.61
CA VAL A 49 0.77 -10.99 -5.56
C VAL A 49 1.11 -12.44 -5.86
N ASN A 50 1.06 -13.30 -4.84
CA ASN A 50 1.35 -14.74 -4.93
C ASN A 50 2.69 -15.08 -5.62
N GLU A 51 3.72 -14.25 -5.38
CA GLU A 51 5.04 -14.45 -5.96
C GLU A 51 5.87 -15.40 -5.08
N ASN A 52 6.81 -16.12 -5.67
CA ASN A 52 7.71 -16.99 -4.92
C ASN A 52 8.79 -16.19 -4.18
N ILE A 53 9.30 -16.76 -3.10
CA ILE A 53 10.27 -16.07 -2.22
C ILE A 53 11.56 -15.73 -2.97
N LEU A 54 12.06 -16.57 -3.86
CA LEU A 54 13.33 -16.33 -4.56
C LEU A 54 13.23 -15.09 -5.46
N GLU A 55 12.12 -14.93 -6.18
CA GLU A 55 11.90 -13.74 -7.01
C GLU A 55 11.70 -12.49 -6.14
N ILE A 56 11.01 -12.61 -5.00
CA ILE A 56 10.89 -11.49 -4.04
C ILE A 56 12.27 -11.08 -3.53
N LEU A 57 13.11 -12.03 -3.09
CA LEU A 57 14.46 -11.74 -2.59
C LEU A 57 15.33 -11.08 -3.66
N LYS A 58 15.25 -11.53 -4.91
CA LYS A 58 15.94 -10.91 -6.03
C LYS A 58 15.49 -9.44 -6.23
N LYS A 59 14.17 -9.17 -6.17
CA LYS A 59 13.66 -7.80 -6.29
C LYS A 59 14.07 -6.92 -5.11
N ILE A 60 14.18 -7.47 -3.89
CA ILE A 60 14.71 -6.74 -2.74
C ILE A 60 16.12 -6.22 -3.05
N ASP A 61 16.99 -7.09 -3.55
CA ASP A 61 18.38 -6.73 -3.86
C ASP A 61 18.47 -5.78 -5.06
N ASP A 62 17.74 -6.08 -6.16
CA ASP A 62 17.76 -5.28 -7.39
C ASP A 62 17.28 -3.84 -7.16
N TYR A 63 16.23 -3.65 -6.36
CA TYR A 63 15.62 -2.35 -6.12
C TYR A 63 16.02 -1.73 -4.77
N GLN A 64 16.82 -2.46 -3.97
CA GLN A 64 17.18 -2.05 -2.61
C GLN A 64 15.91 -1.71 -1.81
N LEU A 65 14.98 -2.65 -1.75
CA LEU A 65 13.70 -2.44 -1.06
C LEU A 65 13.89 -2.42 0.44
N ASP A 66 13.17 -1.53 1.11
CA ASP A 66 13.09 -1.42 2.57
C ASP A 66 11.91 -2.21 3.13
N GLY A 67 10.89 -2.44 2.31
CA GLY A 67 9.66 -3.12 2.69
C GLY A 67 9.02 -3.91 1.56
N ILE A 68 8.17 -4.85 1.95
CA ILE A 68 7.40 -5.73 1.06
C ILE A 68 5.93 -5.60 1.40
N GLN A 69 5.10 -5.45 0.37
CA GLN A 69 3.65 -5.56 0.49
C GLN A 69 3.17 -6.82 -0.23
N LEU A 70 2.60 -7.75 0.51
CA LEU A 70 1.96 -8.96 0.00
C LEU A 70 0.46 -8.71 -0.19
N HIS A 71 0.05 -8.66 -1.46
CA HIS A 71 -1.31 -8.27 -1.85
C HIS A 71 -2.14 -9.43 -2.41
N GLY A 72 -1.64 -10.66 -2.31
CA GLY A 72 -2.30 -11.89 -2.74
C GLY A 72 -2.85 -12.72 -1.58
N ASN A 73 -2.78 -14.04 -1.72
CA ASN A 73 -3.24 -15.01 -0.73
C ASN A 73 -2.08 -15.68 0.03
N GLU A 74 -0.95 -14.97 0.17
CA GLU A 74 0.22 -15.47 0.89
C GLU A 74 -0.15 -15.80 2.34
N SER A 75 0.25 -16.99 2.82
CA SER A 75 -0.10 -17.47 4.16
C SER A 75 0.75 -16.80 5.28
N PRO A 76 0.35 -16.93 6.56
CA PRO A 76 1.18 -16.49 7.68
C PRO A 76 2.56 -17.15 7.71
N GLU A 77 2.65 -18.45 7.33
CA GLU A 77 3.92 -19.19 7.25
C GLU A 77 4.83 -18.59 6.18
N PHE A 78 4.28 -18.24 5.01
CA PHE A 78 5.01 -17.54 3.95
C PHE A 78 5.57 -16.20 4.44
N CYS A 79 4.77 -15.44 5.21
CA CYS A 79 5.23 -14.18 5.80
C CYS A 79 6.42 -14.41 6.74
N SER A 80 6.35 -15.45 7.59
CA SER A 80 7.43 -15.80 8.50
C SER A 80 8.69 -16.25 7.76
N GLU A 81 8.54 -17.09 6.74
CA GLU A 81 9.65 -17.55 5.91
C GLU A 81 10.37 -16.38 5.23
N LEU A 82 9.62 -15.43 4.67
CA LEU A 82 10.17 -14.24 4.03
C LEU A 82 10.92 -13.36 5.04
N LYS A 83 10.36 -13.13 6.23
CA LYS A 83 11.03 -12.36 7.31
C LYS A 83 12.31 -13.04 7.80
N ASN A 84 12.31 -14.37 7.89
CA ASN A 84 13.50 -15.14 8.26
C ASN A 84 14.59 -15.09 7.17
N ALA A 85 14.19 -15.16 5.88
CA ALA A 85 15.09 -15.07 4.76
C ALA A 85 15.72 -13.66 4.60
N ARG A 86 15.02 -12.61 5.03
CA ARG A 86 15.52 -11.24 4.94
C ARG A 86 15.17 -10.44 6.23
N PRO A 87 15.92 -10.66 7.32
CA PRO A 87 15.76 -9.89 8.56
C PRO A 87 15.99 -8.40 8.31
N GLY A 88 15.15 -7.56 8.91
CA GLY A 88 15.27 -6.10 8.78
C GLY A 88 14.38 -5.48 7.70
N ILE A 89 13.81 -6.27 6.79
CA ILE A 89 12.77 -5.77 5.88
C ILE A 89 11.43 -5.72 6.61
N PHE A 90 10.66 -4.63 6.46
CA PHE A 90 9.30 -4.61 7.01
C PHE A 90 8.30 -5.23 6.04
N LEU A 91 7.28 -5.87 6.60
CA LEU A 91 6.29 -6.62 5.84
C LEU A 91 4.89 -6.07 6.06
N ILE A 92 4.22 -5.73 4.97
CA ILE A 92 2.83 -5.29 4.93
C ILE A 92 2.00 -6.43 4.34
N LYS A 93 0.94 -6.86 5.04
CA LYS A 93 -0.06 -7.77 4.45
C LYS A 93 -1.31 -7.00 4.09
N ALA A 94 -1.69 -7.04 2.82
CA ALA A 94 -2.92 -6.42 2.35
C ALA A 94 -4.11 -7.38 2.53
N PHE A 95 -5.21 -6.81 3.02
CA PHE A 95 -6.50 -7.47 3.16
C PHE A 95 -7.57 -6.67 2.42
N SER A 96 -8.27 -7.35 1.52
CA SER A 96 -9.44 -6.79 0.86
C SER A 96 -10.64 -6.85 1.79
N ILE A 97 -11.20 -5.70 2.14
CA ILE A 97 -12.31 -5.60 3.06
C ILE A 97 -13.62 -5.51 2.28
N ASN A 98 -14.52 -6.46 2.55
CA ASN A 98 -15.86 -6.46 1.99
C ASN A 98 -16.89 -6.22 3.11
N GLN A 99 -17.69 -5.16 2.99
CA GLN A 99 -18.74 -4.81 3.98
C GLN A 99 -19.77 -5.92 4.25
N SER A 100 -19.92 -6.88 3.35
CA SER A 100 -20.84 -8.00 3.51
C SER A 100 -20.27 -9.17 4.34
N GLU A 101 -18.99 -9.14 4.71
CA GLU A 101 -18.38 -10.21 5.51
C GLU A 101 -18.63 -9.97 7.00
N LYS A 102 -19.30 -10.96 7.66
CA LYS A 102 -19.61 -10.87 9.09
C LYS A 102 -18.38 -10.87 10.01
N ASN A 103 -17.26 -11.48 9.54
CA ASN A 103 -16.01 -11.66 10.31
C ASN A 103 -14.85 -10.96 9.60
N LEU A 104 -15.01 -9.67 9.40
CA LEU A 104 -14.15 -8.85 8.55
C LEU A 104 -12.66 -8.94 8.89
N PHE A 105 -12.33 -9.06 10.18
CA PHE A 105 -10.95 -9.03 10.66
C PHE A 105 -10.44 -10.39 11.15
N GLU A 106 -11.25 -11.46 11.11
CA GLU A 106 -10.79 -12.79 11.55
C GLU A 106 -9.59 -13.29 10.73
N LYS A 107 -9.60 -13.02 9.42
CA LYS A 107 -8.49 -13.39 8.55
C LYS A 107 -7.18 -12.71 8.97
N SER A 108 -7.24 -11.46 9.43
CA SER A 108 -6.05 -10.72 9.84
C SER A 108 -5.46 -11.23 11.16
N ASN A 109 -6.26 -11.83 12.04
CA ASN A 109 -5.79 -12.36 13.32
C ASN A 109 -4.73 -13.45 13.14
N ALA A 110 -4.86 -14.28 12.09
CA ALA A 110 -3.88 -15.33 11.77
C ALA A 110 -2.48 -14.76 11.41
N TYR A 111 -2.41 -13.48 11.03
CA TYR A 111 -1.16 -12.83 10.63
C TYR A 111 -0.54 -11.98 11.74
N GLU A 112 -1.14 -11.93 12.94
CA GLU A 112 -0.53 -11.25 14.08
C GLU A 112 0.86 -11.83 14.37
N ASN A 113 1.84 -10.95 14.59
CA ASN A 113 3.26 -11.28 14.75
C ASN A 113 3.98 -11.81 13.49
N HIS A 114 3.29 -12.02 12.36
CA HIS A 114 3.90 -12.41 11.10
C HIS A 114 4.17 -11.22 10.17
N CYS A 115 3.50 -10.08 10.40
CA CYS A 115 3.62 -8.86 9.62
C CYS A 115 3.84 -7.66 10.53
N ASP A 116 4.49 -6.61 10.01
CA ASP A 116 4.73 -5.37 10.74
C ASP A 116 3.56 -4.39 10.59
N TYR A 117 2.88 -4.46 9.44
CA TYR A 117 1.72 -3.64 9.11
C TYR A 117 0.66 -4.42 8.36
N TYR A 118 -0.58 -3.98 8.48
CA TYR A 118 -1.64 -4.36 7.56
C TYR A 118 -1.95 -3.21 6.61
N LEU A 119 -2.47 -3.54 5.44
CA LEU A 119 -3.10 -2.58 4.54
C LEU A 119 -4.53 -3.04 4.35
N PHE A 120 -5.48 -2.24 4.81
CA PHE A 120 -6.88 -2.53 4.58
C PHE A 120 -7.33 -1.83 3.31
N ASP A 121 -7.40 -2.63 2.23
CA ASP A 121 -7.88 -2.18 0.93
C ASP A 121 -9.39 -2.41 0.86
N THR A 122 -10.10 -1.33 0.75
CA THR A 122 -11.55 -1.35 0.65
C THR A 122 -11.95 -1.66 -0.79
N ALA A 123 -12.12 -2.96 -1.06
CA ALA A 123 -12.48 -3.43 -2.37
C ALA A 123 -13.82 -2.84 -2.85
N THR A 124 -13.76 -1.97 -3.82
CA THR A 124 -14.94 -1.70 -4.65
C THR A 124 -15.16 -2.91 -5.55
N LYS A 125 -16.27 -3.64 -5.37
CA LYS A 125 -16.67 -4.72 -6.27
C LYS A 125 -16.72 -4.19 -7.71
N GLY A 126 -15.84 -4.68 -8.57
CA GLY A 126 -15.87 -4.50 -10.01
C GLY A 126 -14.90 -3.44 -10.53
N TYR A 127 -14.26 -3.77 -11.62
CA TYR A 127 -13.62 -2.84 -12.54
C TYR A 127 -14.68 -1.87 -13.09
N GLY A 128 -14.97 -0.79 -12.35
CA GLY A 128 -15.94 0.22 -12.77
C GLY A 128 -16.62 0.88 -11.57
N GLY A 129 -16.41 2.16 -11.41
CA GLY A 129 -16.87 2.93 -10.26
C GLY A 129 -18.37 2.86 -10.03
N SER A 130 -18.79 2.29 -8.91
CA SER A 130 -20.16 2.38 -8.43
C SER A 130 -20.50 3.76 -7.82
N GLY A 131 -19.55 4.70 -7.81
CA GLY A 131 -19.73 6.04 -7.23
C GLY A 131 -20.00 6.07 -5.71
N LYS A 132 -20.12 4.93 -5.06
CA LYS A 132 -20.31 4.86 -3.61
C LYS A 132 -18.95 4.91 -2.93
N GLN A 133 -18.73 5.97 -2.18
CA GLN A 133 -17.60 6.12 -1.28
C GLN A 133 -17.67 5.00 -0.24
N PHE A 134 -16.55 4.31 -0.03
CA PHE A 134 -16.44 3.28 0.99
C PHE A 134 -16.55 3.95 2.38
N ASP A 135 -17.31 3.33 3.27
CA ASP A 135 -17.41 3.80 4.64
C ASP A 135 -16.23 3.23 5.48
N TRP A 136 -15.17 4.01 5.63
CA TRP A 136 -14.00 3.64 6.45
C TRP A 136 -14.33 3.47 7.94
N ASN A 137 -15.53 3.86 8.40
CA ASN A 137 -15.95 3.65 9.77
C ASN A 137 -16.01 2.15 10.13
N ILE A 138 -16.13 1.27 9.16
CA ILE A 138 -16.04 -0.18 9.39
C ILE A 138 -14.72 -0.58 10.06
N LEU A 139 -13.62 0.16 9.81
CA LEU A 139 -12.32 -0.09 10.42
C LEU A 139 -12.28 0.24 11.91
N GLN A 140 -13.28 0.97 12.44
CA GLN A 140 -13.42 1.18 13.90
C GLN A 140 -13.64 -0.12 14.68
N ALA A 141 -14.11 -1.18 13.99
CA ALA A 141 -14.28 -2.50 14.57
C ALA A 141 -12.98 -3.34 14.56
N TYR A 142 -11.87 -2.80 14.07
CA TYR A 142 -10.58 -3.48 14.16
C TYR A 142 -10.00 -3.33 15.56
N HIS A 143 -9.76 -4.47 16.24
CA HIS A 143 -9.22 -4.52 17.60
C HIS A 143 -7.88 -5.27 17.69
N GLY A 144 -7.28 -5.63 16.55
CA GLY A 144 -5.99 -6.30 16.49
C GLY A 144 -4.83 -5.43 16.97
N SER A 145 -3.69 -6.06 17.27
CA SER A 145 -2.49 -5.39 17.76
C SER A 145 -1.66 -4.74 16.66
N THR A 146 -1.73 -5.28 15.43
CA THR A 146 -0.89 -4.82 14.29
C THR A 146 -1.38 -3.47 13.76
N PRO A 147 -0.49 -2.47 13.61
CA PRO A 147 -0.84 -1.19 12.99
C PRO A 147 -1.22 -1.36 11.51
N PHE A 148 -2.04 -0.44 10.99
CA PHE A 148 -2.51 -0.54 9.62
C PHE A 148 -2.46 0.77 8.84
N LEU A 149 -2.42 0.61 7.51
CA LEU A 149 -2.60 1.66 6.52
C LEU A 149 -4.02 1.63 5.99
N LEU A 150 -4.62 2.80 5.88
CA LEU A 150 -5.91 2.99 5.22
C LEU A 150 -5.69 3.06 3.70
N SER A 151 -6.38 2.21 2.95
CA SER A 151 -6.33 2.18 1.48
C SER A 151 -7.73 2.06 0.86
N GLY A 152 -7.77 2.07 -0.46
CA GLY A 152 -8.97 1.84 -1.25
C GLY A 152 -9.80 3.10 -1.52
N GLY A 153 -9.82 3.51 -2.78
CA GLY A 153 -10.69 4.58 -3.27
C GLY A 153 -10.41 5.99 -2.75
N ILE A 154 -9.25 6.21 -2.12
CA ILE A 154 -8.85 7.56 -1.68
C ILE A 154 -8.60 8.45 -2.90
N LYS A 155 -9.25 9.61 -2.92
CA LYS A 155 -9.19 10.63 -3.96
C LYS A 155 -9.02 12.01 -3.32
N PRO A 156 -8.72 13.07 -4.08
CA PRO A 156 -8.61 14.42 -3.55
C PRO A 156 -9.84 14.86 -2.74
N GLU A 157 -11.03 14.46 -3.18
CA GLU A 157 -12.29 14.79 -2.49
C GLU A 157 -12.43 14.07 -1.14
N SER A 158 -11.62 13.05 -0.90
CA SER A 158 -11.62 12.29 0.36
C SER A 158 -10.95 13.02 1.52
N ILE A 159 -10.39 14.22 1.30
CA ILE A 159 -9.59 14.94 2.31
C ILE A 159 -10.31 15.07 3.66
N LYS A 160 -11.58 15.49 3.67
CA LYS A 160 -12.36 15.63 4.91
C LYS A 160 -12.57 14.30 5.62
N ALA A 161 -12.82 13.23 4.87
CA ALA A 161 -12.99 11.90 5.43
C ALA A 161 -11.68 11.36 6.01
N CYS A 162 -10.55 11.53 5.30
CA CYS A 162 -9.22 11.17 5.80
C CYS A 162 -8.84 11.98 7.04
N SER A 163 -9.05 13.31 7.02
CA SER A 163 -8.72 14.19 8.15
C SER A 163 -9.58 13.92 9.38
N ASN A 164 -10.80 13.39 9.21
CA ASN A 164 -11.71 13.05 10.31
C ASN A 164 -11.54 11.60 10.79
N PHE A 165 -10.94 10.73 10.00
CA PHE A 165 -10.74 9.35 10.40
C PHE A 165 -9.77 9.27 11.57
N ARG A 166 -10.17 8.61 12.66
CA ARG A 166 -9.33 8.41 13.86
C ARG A 166 -9.42 6.96 14.26
N HIS A 167 -8.28 6.32 14.32
CA HIS A 167 -8.14 4.98 14.89
C HIS A 167 -6.73 4.82 15.46
N VAL A 168 -6.61 4.31 16.69
CA VAL A 168 -5.32 4.21 17.41
C VAL A 168 -4.28 3.38 16.66
N LYS A 169 -4.69 2.46 15.81
CA LYS A 169 -3.81 1.60 14.99
C LYS A 169 -3.63 2.07 13.55
N CYS A 170 -4.33 3.11 13.11
CA CYS A 170 -4.11 3.68 11.79
C CYS A 170 -2.86 4.56 11.83
N VAL A 171 -1.84 4.17 11.08
CA VAL A 171 -0.53 4.83 11.06
C VAL A 171 -0.26 5.58 9.76
N GLY A 172 -1.14 5.49 8.78
CA GLY A 172 -0.97 6.18 7.51
C GLY A 172 -2.04 5.84 6.49
N ILE A 173 -1.92 6.42 5.31
CA ILE A 173 -2.82 6.23 4.17
C ILE A 173 -2.02 5.81 2.94
N ASP A 174 -2.63 5.00 2.08
CA ASP A 174 -2.08 4.60 0.79
C ASP A 174 -2.80 5.32 -0.36
N LEU A 175 -2.07 6.14 -1.09
CA LEU A 175 -2.56 6.90 -2.24
C LEU A 175 -2.17 6.20 -3.54
N ASN A 176 -3.14 5.75 -4.32
CA ASN A 176 -2.85 5.07 -5.57
C ASN A 176 -3.64 5.67 -6.75
N SER A 177 -4.64 4.97 -7.29
CA SER A 177 -5.32 5.31 -8.55
C SER A 177 -6.00 6.67 -8.57
N GLY A 178 -6.48 7.14 -7.41
CA GLY A 178 -7.13 8.45 -7.26
C GLY A 178 -6.20 9.64 -7.47
N PHE A 179 -4.88 9.40 -7.52
CA PHE A 179 -3.83 10.40 -7.67
C PHE A 179 -2.92 10.09 -8.86
N GLU A 180 -3.49 9.57 -9.94
CA GLU A 180 -2.75 9.24 -11.15
C GLU A 180 -3.31 9.98 -12.36
N ILE A 181 -2.42 10.54 -13.17
CA ILE A 181 -2.73 11.07 -14.52
C ILE A 181 -2.89 9.92 -15.50
N ALA A 182 -2.07 8.88 -15.34
CA ALA A 182 -2.12 7.62 -16.07
C ALA A 182 -1.62 6.48 -15.16
N PRO A 183 -1.93 5.21 -15.44
CA PRO A 183 -1.47 4.09 -14.62
C PRO A 183 0.03 4.14 -14.34
N ALA A 184 0.42 4.16 -13.05
CA ALA A 184 1.78 4.31 -12.52
C ALA A 184 2.45 5.68 -12.77
N PHE A 185 1.72 6.68 -13.23
CA PHE A 185 2.18 8.06 -13.36
C PHE A 185 1.37 8.97 -12.43
N LYS A 186 1.99 9.40 -11.33
CA LYS A 186 1.32 10.16 -10.26
C LYS A 186 1.20 11.65 -10.61
N ASP A 187 0.07 12.24 -10.23
CA ASP A 187 -0.11 13.69 -10.18
C ASP A 187 0.59 14.24 -8.93
N VAL A 188 1.83 14.68 -9.10
CA VAL A 188 2.70 15.13 -8.00
C VAL A 188 2.12 16.34 -7.29
N GLU A 189 1.51 17.26 -8.04
CA GLU A 189 0.94 18.47 -7.48
C GLU A 189 -0.31 18.16 -6.64
N GLN A 190 -1.18 17.31 -7.16
CA GLN A 190 -2.38 16.87 -6.45
C GLN A 190 -2.05 16.12 -5.16
N ILE A 191 -1.01 15.24 -5.18
CA ILE A 191 -0.52 14.57 -3.97
C ILE A 191 0.01 15.60 -2.97
N SER A 192 0.81 16.57 -3.42
CA SER A 192 1.39 17.58 -2.56
C SER A 192 0.31 18.41 -1.85
N GLN A 193 -0.69 18.88 -2.60
CA GLN A 193 -1.82 19.63 -2.06
C GLN A 193 -2.63 18.82 -1.05
N PHE A 194 -2.91 17.55 -1.37
CA PHE A 194 -3.64 16.65 -0.47
C PHE A 194 -2.92 16.43 0.86
N ILE A 195 -1.60 16.16 0.81
CA ILE A 195 -0.81 15.94 2.03
C ILE A 195 -0.70 17.22 2.87
N GLN A 196 -0.54 18.39 2.25
CA GLN A 196 -0.53 19.67 2.95
C GLN A 196 -1.86 19.92 3.68
N GLN A 197 -2.99 19.64 3.03
CA GLN A 197 -4.31 19.77 3.64
C GLN A 197 -4.57 18.73 4.74
N LEU A 198 -3.99 17.54 4.63
CA LEU A 198 -4.12 16.49 5.65
C LEU A 198 -3.40 16.85 6.95
N ASN A 199 -2.30 17.62 6.84
CA ASN A 199 -1.44 18.03 7.95
C ASN A 199 -1.79 19.42 8.54
N SER A 200 -2.76 20.11 7.95
CA SER A 200 -3.25 21.41 8.43
C SER A 200 -4.37 21.23 9.46
#